data_a285e3784a243b620fee9544b706757e
#
_entry.id   a285e3784a243b620fee9544b706757e
#
_cell.length_a   1.000
_cell.length_b   1.000
_cell.length_c   1.000
_cell.angle_alpha   90.00
_cell.angle_beta   90.00
_cell.angle_gamma   90.00
#
_symmetry.space_group_name_H-M   'P 1'
#
loop_
_entity.id
_entity.type
_entity.pdbx_description
1 polymer ?
#
loop_
_entity_poly.entity_id
_entity_poly.type
_entity_poly.pdbx_seq_one_letter_code
_entity_poly.pdbx_strand_id
1 'polypeptide(L)'
;MQWFKDVDREYSDGSSYAKFLINIRKDAIAQLTSAERAALLPVLEQSIAAPAWKPSQERKFVQEWAVADLEASLAEVAGERNFVQGKAAFNDAQCLACHRLGNEGGSVGPELAGAGSKYSRRDILDSLLEPSKVVSDQFQNMTIVKKDGDDVTGRIIDENAERIIVLPNMLATETTVEIRIADIARREPSKVSPMPTGLLNQLTREEILDLLAYIESAGKADAANFKK
;
A
#
# COMPACT_ATOMS: atom_id res chain seq x y z
N MET A 1 -13.80 30.56 6.38
CA MET A 1 -14.04 30.29 4.93
C MET A 1 -12.76 30.14 4.11
N GLN A 2 -11.63 30.75 4.48
CA GLN A 2 -10.34 30.54 3.79
C GLN A 2 -9.86 29.08 3.89
N TRP A 3 -10.04 28.48 5.06
CA TRP A 3 -9.67 27.09 5.32
C TRP A 3 -10.33 26.08 4.35
N PHE A 4 -11.62 26.23 4.02
CA PHE A 4 -12.29 25.37 3.03
C PHE A 4 -11.76 25.56 1.60
N LYS A 5 -11.28 26.75 1.24
CA LYS A 5 -10.68 27.00 -0.08
C LYS A 5 -9.27 26.43 -0.20
N ASP A 6 -8.55 26.34 0.92
CA ASP A 6 -7.20 25.76 0.94
C ASP A 6 -7.26 24.24 0.95
N VAL A 7 -8.27 23.66 1.61
CA VAL A 7 -8.58 22.22 1.58
C VAL A 7 -8.99 21.76 0.19
N ASP A 8 -9.84 22.55 -0.52
CA ASP A 8 -10.34 22.19 -1.85
C ASP A 8 -9.23 22.13 -2.93
N ARG A 9 -8.13 22.86 -2.74
CA ARG A 9 -6.98 22.83 -3.66
C ARG A 9 -6.08 21.59 -3.50
N GLU A 10 -6.11 20.95 -2.35
CA GLU A 10 -5.25 19.78 -2.04
C GLU A 10 -5.94 18.45 -2.33
N TYR A 11 -7.24 18.44 -2.61
CA TYR A 11 -8.05 17.23 -2.84
C TYR A 11 -8.04 16.71 -4.28
N SER A 12 -7.35 17.36 -5.21
CA SER A 12 -7.51 17.07 -6.63
C SER A 12 -6.72 15.86 -7.15
N ASP A 13 -5.83 15.24 -6.37
CA ASP A 13 -4.91 14.22 -6.88
C ASP A 13 -4.86 12.88 -6.13
N GLY A 14 -5.85 12.58 -5.30
CA GLY A 14 -5.99 11.27 -4.63
C GLY A 14 -4.93 10.93 -3.55
N SER A 15 -3.84 11.69 -3.44
CA SER A 15 -2.82 11.56 -2.38
C SER A 15 -3.16 12.39 -1.13
N SER A 16 -4.30 13.03 -1.14
CA SER A 16 -4.71 14.12 -0.24
C SER A 16 -4.97 13.69 1.20
N TYR A 17 -5.38 12.44 1.46
CA TYR A 17 -5.77 12.06 2.82
C TYR A 17 -4.59 12.09 3.81
N ALA A 18 -3.43 11.60 3.41
CA ALA A 18 -2.22 11.63 4.25
C ALA A 18 -1.73 13.08 4.46
N LYS A 19 -1.70 13.87 3.40
CA LYS A 19 -1.38 15.32 3.48
C LYS A 19 -2.39 16.07 4.35
N PHE A 20 -3.68 15.76 4.22
CA PHE A 20 -4.74 16.34 5.04
C PHE A 20 -4.53 16.06 6.54
N LEU A 21 -4.21 14.84 6.93
CA LEU A 21 -3.88 14.51 8.32
C LEU A 21 -2.63 15.23 8.82
N ILE A 22 -1.59 15.33 7.97
CA ILE A 22 -0.36 16.06 8.29
C ILE A 22 -0.67 17.55 8.49
N ASN A 23 -1.47 18.15 7.62
CA ASN A 23 -1.85 19.56 7.69
C ASN A 23 -2.74 19.85 8.91
N ILE A 24 -3.76 19.02 9.17
CA ILE A 24 -4.58 19.13 10.39
C ILE A 24 -3.70 19.08 11.64
N ARG A 25 -2.78 18.14 11.70
CA ARG A 25 -1.86 18.05 12.84
C ARG A 25 -0.98 19.28 12.95
N LYS A 26 -0.41 19.75 11.85
CA LYS A 26 0.41 20.96 11.80
C LYS A 26 -0.36 22.18 12.30
N ASP A 27 -1.59 22.35 11.82
CA ASP A 27 -2.46 23.48 12.20
C ASP A 27 -2.90 23.39 13.66
N ALA A 28 -3.24 22.18 14.13
CA ALA A 28 -3.53 21.93 15.54
C ALA A 28 -2.34 22.27 16.44
N ILE A 29 -1.13 21.84 16.06
CA ILE A 29 0.11 22.14 16.80
C ILE A 29 0.40 23.64 16.81
N ALA A 30 0.14 24.34 15.71
CA ALA A 30 0.36 25.78 15.59
C ALA A 30 -0.53 26.60 16.53
N GLN A 31 -1.70 26.07 16.88
CA GLN A 31 -2.69 26.73 17.76
C GLN A 31 -2.47 26.43 19.25
N LEU A 32 -1.58 25.49 19.61
CA LEU A 32 -1.28 25.15 21.00
C LEU A 32 -0.56 26.30 21.70
N THR A 33 -1.00 26.61 22.90
CA THR A 33 -0.24 27.46 23.85
C THR A 33 1.06 26.75 24.27
N SER A 34 2.01 27.51 24.81
CA SER A 34 3.28 26.93 25.31
C SER A 34 3.06 25.86 26.39
N ALA A 35 2.07 26.03 27.25
CA ALA A 35 1.71 25.07 28.30
C ALA A 35 1.14 23.78 27.73
N GLU A 36 0.19 23.88 26.78
CA GLU A 36 -0.38 22.74 26.10
C GLU A 36 0.64 21.98 25.27
N ARG A 37 1.53 22.68 24.58
CA ARG A 37 2.62 22.05 23.82
C ARG A 37 3.55 21.27 24.74
N ALA A 38 3.90 21.80 25.90
CA ALA A 38 4.73 21.09 26.89
C ALA A 38 4.02 19.83 27.43
N ALA A 39 2.73 19.94 27.73
CA ALA A 39 1.93 18.81 28.22
C ALA A 39 1.76 17.69 27.18
N LEU A 40 1.68 18.05 25.88
CA LEU A 40 1.47 17.13 24.77
C LEU A 40 2.78 16.67 24.09
N LEU A 41 3.94 17.10 24.60
CA LEU A 41 5.24 16.80 23.99
C LEU A 41 5.41 15.30 23.65
N PRO A 42 5.08 14.34 24.54
CA PRO A 42 5.23 12.91 24.24
C PRO A 42 4.36 12.44 23.05
N VAL A 43 3.20 13.09 22.83
CA VAL A 43 2.31 12.77 21.69
C VAL A 43 2.79 13.47 20.42
N LEU A 44 3.34 14.68 20.55
CA LEU A 44 3.85 15.46 19.43
C LEU A 44 5.12 14.85 18.83
N GLU A 45 5.93 14.20 19.64
CA GLU A 45 7.16 13.51 19.21
C GLU A 45 6.86 12.13 18.60
N GLN A 46 5.66 11.58 18.80
CA GLN A 46 5.28 10.36 18.10
C GLN A 46 5.16 10.61 16.61
N SER A 47 5.99 9.93 15.84
CA SER A 47 5.91 9.94 14.38
C SER A 47 4.53 9.45 13.93
N ILE A 48 3.90 10.16 12.96
CA ILE A 48 2.72 9.67 12.24
C ILE A 48 3.16 8.62 11.21
N ALA A 49 4.46 8.42 11.00
CA ALA A 49 4.96 7.37 10.14
C ALA A 49 4.36 6.04 10.62
N ALA A 50 3.72 5.34 9.70
CA ALA A 50 3.33 3.95 9.96
C ALA A 50 4.55 3.23 10.56
N PRO A 51 4.36 2.42 11.61
CA PRO A 51 5.49 1.71 12.21
C PRO A 51 6.21 0.97 11.09
N ALA A 52 7.56 1.11 11.06
CA ALA A 52 8.37 0.44 10.06
C ALA A 52 8.00 -1.05 10.08
N TRP A 53 7.57 -1.55 8.94
CA TRP A 53 7.20 -2.95 8.80
C TRP A 53 8.37 -3.85 9.26
N LYS A 54 8.05 -4.86 10.04
CA LYS A 54 8.99 -5.91 10.43
C LYS A 54 8.30 -7.25 10.27
N PRO A 55 8.97 -8.25 9.66
CA PRO A 55 8.44 -9.60 9.60
C PRO A 55 8.24 -10.16 11.02
N SER A 56 7.24 -11.01 11.20
CA SER A 56 6.99 -11.68 12.47
C SER A 56 8.11 -12.69 12.80
N GLN A 57 8.78 -13.20 11.77
CA GLN A 57 9.90 -14.14 11.86
C GLN A 57 10.78 -14.04 10.62
N GLU A 58 12.03 -14.52 10.73
CA GLU A 58 12.88 -14.72 9.57
C GLU A 58 12.36 -15.92 8.77
N ARG A 59 12.10 -15.71 7.48
CA ARG A 59 11.52 -16.70 6.59
C ARG A 59 12.55 -17.19 5.58
N LYS A 60 12.52 -18.49 5.31
CA LYS A 60 13.29 -19.08 4.22
C LYS A 60 12.46 -19.14 2.95
N PHE A 61 13.12 -19.12 1.82
CA PHE A 61 12.52 -19.41 0.53
C PHE A 61 11.91 -20.82 0.54
N VAL A 62 10.67 -20.95 0.11
CA VAL A 62 9.95 -22.23 -0.03
C VAL A 62 10.00 -22.67 -1.49
N GLN A 63 9.36 -21.91 -2.36
CA GLN A 63 9.40 -22.11 -3.82
C GLN A 63 8.90 -20.86 -4.55
N GLU A 64 9.12 -20.81 -5.83
CA GLU A 64 8.44 -19.86 -6.71
C GLU A 64 7.05 -20.42 -7.05
N TRP A 65 6.01 -19.68 -6.68
CA TRP A 65 4.63 -20.09 -6.89
C TRP A 65 4.09 -19.57 -8.21
N ALA A 66 3.40 -20.46 -8.94
CA ALA A 66 2.56 -20.09 -10.08
C ALA A 66 1.09 -20.30 -9.72
N VAL A 67 0.21 -19.63 -10.45
CA VAL A 67 -1.24 -19.73 -10.24
C VAL A 67 -1.72 -21.19 -10.39
N ALA A 68 -1.15 -21.96 -11.33
CA ALA A 68 -1.50 -23.34 -11.57
C ALA A 68 -1.22 -24.26 -10.36
N ASP A 69 -0.25 -23.91 -9.49
CA ASP A 69 0.10 -24.69 -8.30
C ASP A 69 -0.98 -24.60 -7.21
N LEU A 70 -1.78 -23.54 -7.22
CA LEU A 70 -2.72 -23.21 -6.15
C LEU A 70 -4.18 -23.20 -6.61
N GLU A 71 -4.44 -23.12 -7.91
CA GLU A 71 -5.79 -22.97 -8.47
C GLU A 71 -6.75 -24.07 -8.01
N ALA A 72 -6.31 -25.32 -8.04
CA ALA A 72 -7.14 -26.45 -7.62
C ALA A 72 -7.50 -26.43 -6.12
N SER A 73 -6.75 -25.68 -5.32
CA SER A 73 -6.90 -25.57 -3.87
C SER A 73 -7.74 -24.38 -3.43
N LEU A 74 -8.17 -23.51 -4.34
CA LEU A 74 -8.93 -22.31 -3.99
C LEU A 74 -10.29 -22.59 -3.32
N ALA A 75 -10.86 -23.76 -3.55
CA ALA A 75 -12.08 -24.19 -2.88
C ALA A 75 -11.89 -24.35 -1.36
N GLU A 76 -10.69 -24.75 -0.92
CA GLU A 76 -10.33 -24.95 0.48
C GLU A 76 -10.29 -23.67 1.31
N VAL A 77 -10.24 -22.50 0.65
CA VAL A 77 -10.30 -21.19 1.31
C VAL A 77 -11.65 -20.91 1.99
N ALA A 78 -12.70 -21.68 1.63
CA ALA A 78 -14.07 -21.44 2.09
C ALA A 78 -14.31 -21.80 3.57
N GLY A 79 -13.50 -22.63 4.19
CA GLY A 79 -13.71 -23.08 5.55
C GLY A 79 -12.50 -23.78 6.15
N GLU A 80 -12.52 -23.96 7.47
CA GLU A 80 -11.47 -24.62 8.26
C GLU A 80 -10.07 -23.98 8.15
N ARG A 81 -10.00 -22.72 7.72
CA ARG A 81 -8.73 -22.00 7.62
C ARG A 81 -8.28 -21.43 8.97
N ASN A 82 -7.01 -21.15 9.11
CA ASN A 82 -6.40 -20.64 10.33
C ASN A 82 -6.26 -19.12 10.28
N PHE A 83 -7.10 -18.41 11.04
CA PHE A 83 -7.07 -16.94 11.13
C PHE A 83 -5.71 -16.39 11.58
N VAL A 84 -5.10 -17.00 12.60
CA VAL A 84 -3.82 -16.53 13.18
C VAL A 84 -2.69 -16.69 12.17
N GLN A 85 -2.67 -17.83 11.47
CA GLN A 85 -1.68 -18.07 10.41
C GLN A 85 -1.90 -17.15 9.21
N GLY A 86 -3.17 -16.92 8.81
CA GLY A 86 -3.49 -15.99 7.73
C GLY A 86 -3.05 -14.56 8.04
N LYS A 87 -3.28 -14.08 9.26
CA LYS A 87 -2.78 -12.77 9.72
C LYS A 87 -1.25 -12.73 9.74
N ALA A 88 -0.59 -13.78 10.23
CA ALA A 88 0.87 -13.87 10.23
C ALA A 88 1.44 -13.87 8.80
N ALA A 89 0.86 -14.66 7.89
CA ALA A 89 1.25 -14.72 6.48
C ALA A 89 1.06 -13.36 5.79
N PHE A 90 -0.01 -12.62 6.08
CA PHE A 90 -0.26 -11.27 5.57
C PHE A 90 0.84 -10.28 5.99
N ASN A 91 1.31 -10.38 7.23
CA ASN A 91 2.43 -9.59 7.71
C ASN A 91 3.75 -10.04 7.07
N ASP A 92 4.04 -11.33 7.05
CA ASP A 92 5.31 -11.88 6.58
C ASP A 92 5.51 -11.71 5.07
N ALA A 93 4.42 -11.76 4.29
CA ALA A 93 4.42 -11.39 2.88
C ALA A 93 4.45 -9.86 2.63
N GLN A 94 4.69 -9.04 3.68
CA GLN A 94 4.84 -7.59 3.60
C GLN A 94 3.60 -6.81 3.15
N CYS A 95 2.44 -7.43 3.14
CA CYS A 95 1.21 -6.78 2.68
C CYS A 95 0.89 -5.50 3.46
N LEU A 96 1.10 -5.53 4.80
CA LEU A 96 0.88 -4.37 5.69
C LEU A 96 1.79 -3.17 5.40
N ALA A 97 2.93 -3.37 4.74
CA ALA A 97 3.83 -2.27 4.37
C ALA A 97 3.14 -1.28 3.40
N CYS A 98 2.29 -1.80 2.52
CA CYS A 98 1.65 -1.04 1.46
C CYS A 98 0.13 -0.95 1.61
N HIS A 99 -0.52 -2.04 2.02
CA HIS A 99 -1.97 -2.15 2.08
C HIS A 99 -2.52 -1.94 3.48
N ARG A 100 -3.69 -1.33 3.55
CA ARG A 100 -4.47 -1.28 4.77
C ARG A 100 -5.54 -2.38 4.76
N LEU A 101 -5.72 -3.02 5.93
CA LEU A 101 -6.82 -3.93 6.19
C LEU A 101 -7.42 -3.58 7.56
N GLY A 102 -8.62 -3.04 7.57
CA GLY A 102 -9.22 -2.45 8.77
C GLY A 102 -8.43 -1.23 9.27
N ASN A 103 -7.94 -1.30 10.51
CA ASN A 103 -7.18 -0.21 11.13
C ASN A 103 -5.66 -0.40 11.06
N GLU A 104 -5.17 -1.47 10.44
CA GLU A 104 -3.74 -1.80 10.39
C GLU A 104 -3.21 -1.62 8.97
N GLY A 105 -1.95 -1.22 8.83
CA GLY A 105 -1.19 -1.19 7.58
C GLY A 105 -1.03 0.18 6.94
N GLY A 106 -0.34 0.18 5.79
CA GLY A 106 0.00 1.36 5.00
C GLY A 106 -1.15 1.84 4.09
N SER A 107 -0.93 2.99 3.45
CA SER A 107 -1.88 3.58 2.49
C SER A 107 -1.28 3.76 1.09
N VAL A 108 -0.20 3.06 0.80
CA VAL A 108 0.51 3.09 -0.49
C VAL A 108 -0.26 2.35 -1.58
N GLY A 109 -0.77 1.17 -1.23
CA GLY A 109 -1.64 0.34 -2.07
C GLY A 109 -3.12 0.52 -1.72
N PRO A 110 -4.02 -0.15 -2.46
CA PRO A 110 -5.45 -0.12 -2.17
C PRO A 110 -5.81 -0.71 -0.80
N GLU A 111 -6.90 -0.22 -0.22
CA GLU A 111 -7.56 -0.80 0.95
C GLU A 111 -8.12 -2.19 0.60
N LEU A 112 -7.81 -3.21 1.41
CA LEU A 112 -8.17 -4.60 1.13
C LEU A 112 -9.46 -5.09 1.82
N ALA A 113 -10.08 -4.29 2.70
CA ALA A 113 -11.29 -4.70 3.40
C ALA A 113 -12.47 -5.04 2.46
N GLY A 114 -12.48 -4.49 1.24
CA GLY A 114 -13.47 -4.79 0.21
C GLY A 114 -13.06 -5.87 -0.79
N ALA A 115 -11.87 -6.45 -0.68
CA ALA A 115 -11.33 -7.33 -1.71
C ALA A 115 -12.19 -8.59 -1.91
N GLY A 116 -12.55 -9.28 -0.83
CA GLY A 116 -13.35 -10.50 -0.89
C GLY A 116 -14.78 -10.33 -1.40
N SER A 117 -15.31 -9.08 -1.40
CA SER A 117 -16.65 -8.79 -1.97
C SER A 117 -16.60 -8.35 -3.43
N LYS A 118 -15.42 -7.91 -3.91
CA LYS A 118 -15.26 -7.35 -5.27
C LYS A 118 -14.61 -8.33 -6.24
N TYR A 119 -13.75 -9.21 -5.74
CA TYR A 119 -12.92 -10.08 -6.55
C TYR A 119 -13.12 -11.54 -6.16
N SER A 120 -13.02 -12.44 -7.13
CA SER A 120 -12.96 -13.87 -6.86
C SER A 120 -11.64 -14.24 -6.19
N ARG A 121 -11.58 -15.41 -5.54
CA ARG A 121 -10.32 -15.96 -4.98
C ARG A 121 -9.23 -16.07 -6.02
N ARG A 122 -9.62 -16.43 -7.26
CA ARG A 122 -8.71 -16.51 -8.39
C ARG A 122 -8.15 -15.14 -8.75
N ASP A 123 -8.96 -14.09 -8.80
CA ASP A 123 -8.49 -12.74 -9.11
C ASP A 123 -7.55 -12.20 -8.02
N ILE A 124 -7.84 -12.52 -6.74
CA ILE A 124 -6.95 -12.17 -5.63
C ILE A 124 -5.62 -12.90 -5.77
N LEU A 125 -5.63 -14.21 -6.05
CA LEU A 125 -4.41 -15.00 -6.25
C LEU A 125 -3.60 -14.49 -7.45
N ASP A 126 -4.25 -14.22 -8.59
CA ASP A 126 -3.61 -13.64 -9.78
C ASP A 126 -2.92 -12.31 -9.43
N SER A 127 -3.58 -11.44 -8.66
CA SER A 127 -3.03 -10.15 -8.25
C SER A 127 -1.82 -10.29 -7.32
N LEU A 128 -1.75 -11.36 -6.52
CA LEU A 128 -0.62 -11.64 -5.62
C LEU A 128 0.58 -12.21 -6.37
N LEU A 129 0.37 -13.04 -7.37
CA LEU A 129 1.42 -13.73 -8.11
C LEU A 129 1.86 -12.96 -9.36
N GLU A 130 0.91 -12.31 -10.04
CA GLU A 130 1.12 -11.58 -11.30
C GLU A 130 0.65 -10.11 -11.18
N PRO A 131 1.22 -9.31 -10.24
CA PRO A 131 0.68 -7.99 -9.90
C PRO A 131 0.72 -6.98 -11.05
N SER A 132 1.54 -7.23 -12.07
CA SER A 132 1.60 -6.40 -13.28
C SER A 132 0.61 -6.79 -14.38
N LYS A 133 -0.14 -7.89 -14.20
CA LYS A 133 -1.13 -8.36 -15.19
C LYS A 133 -2.30 -7.38 -15.34
N VAL A 134 -2.76 -6.82 -14.22
CA VAL A 134 -3.78 -5.77 -14.19
C VAL A 134 -3.40 -4.74 -13.11
N VAL A 135 -3.09 -3.53 -13.53
CA VAL A 135 -2.75 -2.42 -12.62
C VAL A 135 -3.84 -1.37 -12.73
N SER A 136 -4.46 -1.03 -11.60
CA SER A 136 -5.44 0.06 -11.53
C SER A 136 -4.78 1.41 -11.78
N ASP A 137 -5.40 2.26 -12.60
CA ASP A 137 -4.92 3.60 -12.93
C ASP A 137 -4.63 4.46 -11.70
N GLN A 138 -5.39 4.26 -10.61
CA GLN A 138 -5.20 4.99 -9.34
C GLN A 138 -3.91 4.63 -8.62
N PHE A 139 -3.34 3.44 -8.87
CA PHE A 139 -2.14 2.93 -8.22
C PHE A 139 -0.97 2.72 -9.18
N GLN A 140 -1.16 3.09 -10.44
CA GLN A 140 -0.14 2.96 -11.48
C GLN A 140 0.97 3.99 -11.28
N ASN A 141 2.22 3.55 -11.40
CA ASN A 141 3.34 4.46 -11.51
C ASN A 141 3.40 5.11 -12.89
N MET A 142 4.08 6.26 -12.96
CA MET A 142 4.41 6.92 -14.22
C MET A 142 5.89 6.75 -14.53
N THR A 143 6.21 6.47 -15.78
CA THR A 143 7.57 6.56 -16.31
C THR A 143 7.74 7.94 -16.94
N ILE A 144 8.68 8.72 -16.41
CA ILE A 144 9.02 10.07 -16.88
C ILE A 144 10.32 9.95 -17.64
N VAL A 145 10.26 10.09 -18.96
CA VAL A 145 11.44 10.11 -19.81
C VAL A 145 11.91 11.54 -19.98
N LYS A 146 13.17 11.80 -19.61
CA LYS A 146 13.79 13.11 -19.73
C LYS A 146 14.39 13.31 -21.13
N LYS A 147 14.62 14.58 -21.50
CA LYS A 147 15.22 14.96 -22.79
C LYS A 147 16.69 14.52 -22.94
N ASP A 148 17.39 14.30 -21.84
CA ASP A 148 18.76 13.78 -21.79
C ASP A 148 18.85 12.25 -22.03
N GLY A 149 17.69 11.56 -22.08
CA GLY A 149 17.57 10.13 -22.33
C GLY A 149 17.41 9.29 -21.06
N ASP A 150 17.61 9.87 -19.88
CA ASP A 150 17.34 9.18 -18.62
C ASP A 150 15.82 9.04 -18.39
N ASP A 151 15.44 8.04 -17.61
CA ASP A 151 14.07 7.88 -17.15
C ASP A 151 13.96 7.68 -15.63
N VAL A 152 12.80 8.06 -15.10
CA VAL A 152 12.44 7.84 -13.69
C VAL A 152 11.04 7.26 -13.66
N THR A 153 10.90 6.09 -13.05
CA THR A 153 9.59 5.47 -12.80
C THR A 153 9.22 5.58 -11.35
N GLY A 154 8.01 6.05 -11.07
CA GLY A 154 7.49 6.20 -9.71
C GLY A 154 6.12 6.87 -9.68
N ARG A 155 5.62 7.12 -8.48
CA ARG A 155 4.38 7.87 -8.29
C ARG A 155 4.68 9.37 -8.31
N ILE A 156 3.93 10.14 -9.09
CA ILE A 156 3.96 11.60 -8.98
C ILE A 156 3.21 11.97 -7.70
N ILE A 157 3.91 12.59 -6.74
CA ILE A 157 3.36 12.97 -5.44
C ILE A 157 3.10 14.47 -5.31
N ASP A 158 3.69 15.26 -6.19
CA ASP A 158 3.46 16.70 -6.30
C ASP A 158 3.73 17.17 -7.74
N GLU A 159 2.95 18.12 -8.23
CA GLU A 159 3.09 18.70 -9.56
C GLU A 159 2.65 20.16 -9.56
N ASN A 160 3.43 21.01 -10.21
CA ASN A 160 3.07 22.39 -10.51
C ASN A 160 3.51 22.78 -11.92
N ALA A 161 3.40 24.04 -12.31
CA ALA A 161 3.76 24.50 -13.66
C ALA A 161 5.26 24.38 -13.99
N GLU A 162 6.13 24.26 -13.01
CA GLU A 162 7.59 24.28 -13.19
C GLU A 162 8.22 22.90 -13.04
N ARG A 163 7.68 22.03 -12.15
CA ARG A 163 8.28 20.76 -11.77
C ARG A 163 7.26 19.71 -11.37
N ILE A 164 7.70 18.46 -11.37
CA ILE A 164 7.05 17.33 -10.71
C ILE A 164 7.99 16.75 -9.65
N ILE A 165 7.40 16.16 -8.61
CA ILE A 165 8.13 15.34 -7.63
C ILE A 165 7.66 13.91 -7.79
N VAL A 166 8.60 13.04 -8.11
CA VAL A 166 8.38 11.60 -8.30
C VAL A 166 8.91 10.86 -7.07
N LEU A 167 8.15 9.90 -6.58
CA LEU A 167 8.53 8.95 -5.53
C LEU A 167 8.80 7.60 -6.18
N PRO A 168 10.07 7.21 -6.42
CA PRO A 168 10.41 5.96 -7.09
C PRO A 168 10.13 4.72 -6.22
N ASN A 169 10.37 4.83 -4.92
CA ASN A 169 10.15 3.75 -3.97
C ASN A 169 9.13 4.16 -2.92
N MET A 170 7.96 3.54 -2.97
CA MET A 170 6.85 3.84 -2.08
C MET A 170 7.10 3.46 -0.61
N LEU A 171 8.13 2.66 -0.32
CA LEU A 171 8.55 2.29 1.04
C LEU A 171 9.66 3.21 1.58
N ALA A 172 10.26 4.05 0.71
CA ALA A 172 11.30 5.03 1.07
C ALA A 172 10.80 6.44 0.71
N THR A 173 9.79 6.91 1.45
CA THR A 173 9.04 8.15 1.16
C THR A 173 9.88 9.42 1.27
N GLU A 174 11.03 9.36 1.91
CA GLU A 174 12.03 10.43 1.99
C GLU A 174 12.87 10.54 0.72
N THR A 175 12.89 9.51 -0.13
CA THR A 175 13.70 9.49 -1.34
C THR A 175 12.86 9.92 -2.54
N THR A 176 12.86 11.20 -2.85
CA THR A 176 12.11 11.76 -3.98
C THR A 176 13.03 12.29 -5.06
N VAL A 177 12.52 12.32 -6.30
CA VAL A 177 13.22 12.90 -7.46
C VAL A 177 12.42 14.08 -7.98
N GLU A 178 13.03 15.27 -7.98
CA GLU A 178 12.45 16.47 -8.59
C GLU A 178 12.86 16.54 -10.06
N ILE A 179 11.90 16.74 -10.97
CA ILE A 179 12.11 16.84 -12.41
C ILE A 179 11.41 18.10 -12.90
N ARG A 180 12.16 19.00 -13.57
CA ARG A 180 11.56 20.20 -14.18
C ARG A 180 10.70 19.81 -15.38
N ILE A 181 9.54 20.43 -15.52
CA ILE A 181 8.64 20.19 -16.66
C ILE A 181 9.36 20.41 -17.99
N ALA A 182 10.25 21.42 -18.06
CA ALA A 182 11.04 21.72 -19.24
C ALA A 182 11.99 20.59 -19.67
N ASP A 183 12.40 19.71 -18.76
CA ASP A 183 13.32 18.61 -19.02
C ASP A 183 12.59 17.31 -19.42
N ILE A 184 11.26 17.28 -19.33
CA ILE A 184 10.46 16.10 -19.66
C ILE A 184 10.29 16.02 -21.18
N ALA A 185 10.65 14.87 -21.76
CA ALA A 185 10.39 14.54 -23.15
C ALA A 185 9.00 13.88 -23.31
N ARG A 186 8.66 12.93 -22.43
CA ARG A 186 7.33 12.28 -22.40
C ARG A 186 7.04 11.69 -21.03
N ARG A 187 5.75 11.44 -20.79
CA ARG A 187 5.22 10.72 -19.62
C ARG A 187 4.37 9.58 -20.13
N GLU A 188 4.53 8.42 -19.54
CA GLU A 188 3.72 7.25 -19.89
C GLU A 188 3.41 6.43 -18.63
N PRO A 189 2.22 5.84 -18.54
CA PRO A 189 1.88 4.91 -17.48
C PRO A 189 2.84 3.72 -17.48
N SER A 190 3.40 3.39 -16.31
CA SER A 190 4.25 2.20 -16.17
C SER A 190 3.41 0.94 -16.33
N LYS A 191 3.90 -0.03 -17.10
CA LYS A 191 3.28 -1.36 -17.20
C LYS A 191 3.63 -2.26 -16.01
N VAL A 192 4.59 -1.85 -15.20
CA VAL A 192 5.05 -2.60 -14.03
C VAL A 192 4.31 -2.08 -12.80
N SER A 193 3.69 -2.98 -12.06
CA SER A 193 3.04 -2.69 -10.80
C SER A 193 4.05 -2.22 -9.75
N PRO A 194 3.71 -1.22 -8.90
CA PRO A 194 4.50 -0.94 -7.70
C PRO A 194 4.49 -2.07 -6.67
N MET A 195 3.54 -3.00 -6.76
CA MET A 195 3.52 -4.22 -5.94
C MET A 195 4.57 -5.21 -6.49
N PRO A 196 5.56 -5.63 -5.69
CA PRO A 196 6.60 -6.54 -6.16
C PRO A 196 6.06 -7.96 -6.36
N THR A 197 6.73 -8.71 -7.23
CA THR A 197 6.51 -10.16 -7.39
C THR A 197 7.23 -10.97 -6.30
N GLY A 198 6.87 -12.25 -6.15
CA GLY A 198 7.58 -13.18 -5.27
C GLY A 198 7.28 -13.03 -3.78
N LEU A 199 6.32 -12.20 -3.38
CA LEU A 199 5.94 -11.99 -1.98
C LEU A 199 5.50 -13.28 -1.29
N LEU A 200 4.94 -14.24 -2.04
CA LEU A 200 4.47 -15.53 -1.52
C LEU A 200 5.56 -16.61 -1.48
N ASN A 201 6.75 -16.35 -2.04
CA ASN A 201 7.79 -17.37 -2.19
C ASN A 201 8.38 -17.88 -0.87
N GLN A 202 8.10 -17.20 0.24
CA GLN A 202 8.49 -17.57 1.60
C GLN A 202 7.36 -18.24 2.39
N LEU A 203 6.20 -18.45 1.77
CA LEU A 203 5.04 -19.07 2.39
C LEU A 203 4.84 -20.49 1.86
N THR A 204 4.38 -21.37 2.73
CA THR A 204 3.88 -22.69 2.33
C THR A 204 2.50 -22.57 1.67
N ARG A 205 2.07 -23.63 0.98
CA ARG A 205 0.74 -23.72 0.38
C ARG A 205 -0.36 -23.41 1.40
N GLU A 206 -0.31 -24.01 2.59
CA GLU A 206 -1.33 -23.81 3.63
C GLU A 206 -1.36 -22.38 4.11
N GLU A 207 -0.21 -21.74 4.31
CA GLU A 207 -0.12 -20.33 4.69
C GLU A 207 -0.68 -19.40 3.62
N ILE A 208 -0.51 -19.73 2.34
CA ILE A 208 -1.10 -18.96 1.23
C ILE A 208 -2.64 -19.09 1.24
N LEU A 209 -3.18 -20.28 1.48
CA LEU A 209 -4.63 -20.47 1.59
C LEU A 209 -5.20 -19.75 2.81
N ASP A 210 -4.50 -19.76 3.94
CA ASP A 210 -4.87 -19.01 5.15
C ASP A 210 -4.80 -17.49 4.91
N LEU A 211 -3.80 -17.02 4.16
CA LEU A 211 -3.67 -15.63 3.72
C LEU A 211 -4.85 -15.20 2.84
N LEU A 212 -5.22 -16.02 1.85
CA LEU A 212 -6.37 -15.75 0.98
C LEU A 212 -7.67 -15.65 1.80
N ALA A 213 -7.86 -16.56 2.75
CA ALA A 213 -9.00 -16.51 3.69
C ALA A 213 -9.00 -15.24 4.53
N TYR A 214 -7.82 -14.81 5.01
CA TYR A 214 -7.66 -13.58 5.79
C TYR A 214 -8.02 -12.33 4.99
N ILE A 215 -7.58 -12.25 3.73
CA ILE A 215 -7.94 -11.15 2.82
C ILE A 215 -9.44 -11.19 2.48
N GLU A 216 -9.97 -12.34 2.10
CA GLU A 216 -11.37 -12.53 1.73
C GLU A 216 -12.32 -12.15 2.89
N SER A 217 -11.95 -12.52 4.12
CA SER A 217 -12.70 -12.20 5.34
C SER A 217 -12.61 -10.73 5.79
N ALA A 218 -11.82 -9.90 5.09
CA ALA A 218 -11.49 -8.55 5.54
C ALA A 218 -10.85 -8.51 6.96
N GLY A 219 -10.08 -9.53 7.31
CA GLY A 219 -9.44 -9.67 8.62
C GLY A 219 -10.40 -9.96 9.79
N LYS A 220 -11.60 -10.51 9.53
CA LYS A 220 -12.60 -10.84 10.55
C LYS A 220 -12.45 -12.29 11.00
N ALA A 221 -12.10 -12.48 12.27
CA ALA A 221 -11.89 -13.82 12.85
C ALA A 221 -13.15 -14.68 12.94
N ASP A 222 -14.33 -14.08 12.93
CA ASP A 222 -15.64 -14.76 12.99
C ASP A 222 -16.20 -15.11 11.61
N ALA A 223 -15.46 -14.85 10.53
CA ALA A 223 -15.87 -15.17 9.16
C ALA A 223 -16.03 -16.69 8.95
N ALA A 224 -16.83 -17.05 7.94
CA ALA A 224 -17.09 -18.45 7.60
C ALA A 224 -15.82 -19.24 7.24
N ASN A 225 -14.83 -18.56 6.65
CA ASN A 225 -13.53 -19.14 6.28
C ASN A 225 -12.81 -19.85 7.44
N PHE A 226 -13.05 -19.44 8.68
CA PHE A 226 -12.36 -19.93 9.89
C PHE A 226 -13.23 -20.83 10.79
N LYS A 227 -14.43 -21.13 10.34
CA LYS A 227 -15.36 -22.03 11.05
C LYS A 227 -15.16 -23.47 10.59
N LYS A 228 -15.29 -24.41 11.54
CA LYS A 228 -15.33 -25.85 11.28
C LYS A 228 -16.70 -26.25 10.76
#